data_1657b4e845a2d3dba73971a924d28228
#
_entry.id   1657b4e845a2d3dba73971a924d28228
#
_cell.length_a   1.000
_cell.length_b   1.000
_cell.length_c   1.000
_cell.angle_alpha   90.00
_cell.angle_beta   90.00
_cell.angle_gamma   90.00
#
_symmetry.space_group_name_H-M   'P 1'
#
loop_
_entity.id
_entity.type
_entity.pdbx_description
1 polymer ?
#
loop_
_entity_poly.entity_id
_entity_poly.type
_entity_poly.pdbx_seq_one_letter_code
_entity_poly.pdbx_strand_id
1 'polypeptide(L)'
;YTCSGLTAYSALQKAKSRADGGKLLVLGAGGVGLAAMAIARSVTDAEIYVADIDPAKREAGIKAGAVGAIDPSDPAALEPFMGMTGGGVNATIDFVGAESSAAFGVKVLAKGGKLVIVGLFGGSFTLPLPMFPIKAISVQGSYVGNLREMRELMDLAKSGKLNELAITPRPMKEA
;
A
#
# COMPACT_ATOMS: atom_id res chain seq x y z
N TYR A 1 14.73 -4.80 -8.47
CA TYR A 1 13.64 -3.81 -8.73
C TYR A 1 12.69 -4.22 -9.86
N THR A 2 13.06 -5.12 -10.77
CA THR A 2 12.34 -5.39 -12.02
C THR A 2 10.93 -5.97 -11.88
N CYS A 3 10.61 -6.66 -10.80
CA CYS A 3 9.26 -7.17 -10.54
C CYS A 3 8.64 -6.37 -9.38
N SER A 4 8.99 -6.71 -8.13
CA SER A 4 8.36 -6.12 -6.93
C SER A 4 8.54 -4.61 -6.85
N GLY A 5 9.73 -4.09 -7.19
CA GLY A 5 9.98 -2.65 -7.18
C GLY A 5 9.14 -1.89 -8.21
N LEU A 6 9.07 -2.38 -9.45
CA LEU A 6 8.25 -1.76 -10.50
C LEU A 6 6.77 -1.82 -10.17
N THR A 7 6.29 -2.96 -9.66
CA THR A 7 4.90 -3.13 -9.21
C THR A 7 4.56 -2.12 -8.10
N ALA A 8 5.43 -1.99 -7.11
CA ALA A 8 5.28 -1.05 -6.02
C ALA A 8 5.29 0.41 -6.49
N TYR A 9 6.25 0.77 -7.36
CA TYR A 9 6.38 2.11 -7.92
C TYR A 9 5.15 2.52 -8.72
N SER A 10 4.69 1.65 -9.64
CA SER A 10 3.49 1.91 -10.45
C SER A 10 2.23 2.08 -9.59
N ALA A 11 2.07 1.28 -8.53
CA ALA A 11 0.96 1.41 -7.60
C ALA A 11 1.02 2.75 -6.82
N LEU A 12 2.21 3.14 -6.36
CA LEU A 12 2.43 4.43 -5.69
C LEU A 12 2.10 5.60 -6.63
N GLN A 13 2.54 5.56 -7.89
CA GLN A 13 2.21 6.60 -8.87
C GLN A 13 0.69 6.74 -9.10
N LYS A 14 -0.05 5.62 -9.10
CA LYS A 14 -1.51 5.63 -9.23
C LYS A 14 -2.22 6.18 -7.99
N ALA A 15 -1.65 5.97 -6.81
CA ALA A 15 -2.17 6.49 -5.54
C ALA A 15 -1.80 7.97 -5.30
N LYS A 16 -0.64 8.41 -5.83
CA LYS A 16 0.02 9.68 -5.54
C LYS A 16 -0.93 10.88 -5.53
N SER A 17 -1.74 11.05 -6.57
CA SER A 17 -2.64 12.21 -6.69
C SER A 17 -3.67 12.37 -5.56
N ARG A 18 -3.89 11.33 -4.77
CA ARG A 18 -4.75 11.34 -3.58
C ARG A 18 -3.97 11.23 -2.28
N ALA A 19 -2.80 10.62 -2.33
CA ALA A 19 -1.95 10.41 -1.16
C ALA A 19 -1.17 11.68 -0.76
N ASP A 20 -0.68 12.45 -1.72
CA ASP A 20 0.15 13.63 -1.46
C ASP A 20 -0.54 14.62 -0.50
N GLY A 21 0.22 15.07 0.49
CA GLY A 21 -0.27 15.94 1.56
C GLY A 21 -1.28 15.28 2.52
N GLY A 22 -1.48 13.98 2.41
CA GLY A 22 -2.46 13.24 3.19
C GLY A 22 -1.94 11.93 3.77
N LYS A 23 -2.78 10.90 3.76
CA LYS A 23 -2.50 9.61 4.40
C LYS A 23 -2.63 8.46 3.41
N LEU A 24 -1.63 7.59 3.41
CA LEU A 24 -1.55 6.39 2.57
C LEU A 24 -1.51 5.14 3.45
N LEU A 25 -2.40 4.19 3.20
CA LEU A 25 -2.35 2.87 3.81
C LEU A 25 -1.77 1.84 2.83
N VAL A 26 -0.74 1.14 3.25
CA VAL A 26 -0.20 -0.05 2.58
C VAL A 26 -0.81 -1.29 3.22
N LEU A 27 -1.66 -2.01 2.49
CA LEU A 27 -2.25 -3.29 2.88
C LEU A 27 -1.39 -4.44 2.40
N GLY A 28 -0.89 -5.24 3.34
CA GLY A 28 0.05 -6.34 3.10
C GLY A 28 1.51 -5.88 3.13
N ALA A 29 2.21 -6.16 4.23
CA ALA A 29 3.63 -5.87 4.43
C ALA A 29 4.52 -7.07 4.05
N GLY A 30 4.17 -7.78 2.97
CA GLY A 30 5.03 -8.76 2.31
C GLY A 30 6.11 -8.10 1.46
N GLY A 31 6.81 -8.89 0.62
CA GLY A 31 7.93 -8.40 -0.19
C GLY A 31 7.60 -7.18 -1.07
N VAL A 32 6.41 -7.16 -1.72
CA VAL A 32 5.99 -6.03 -2.56
C VAL A 32 5.57 -4.82 -1.72
N GLY A 33 4.85 -5.05 -0.61
CA GLY A 33 4.44 -3.97 0.30
C GLY A 33 5.64 -3.29 0.97
N LEU A 34 6.63 -4.05 1.43
CA LEU A 34 7.86 -3.49 1.99
C LEU A 34 8.70 -2.77 0.91
N ALA A 35 8.71 -3.27 -0.34
CA ALA A 35 9.31 -2.55 -1.45
C ALA A 35 8.60 -1.21 -1.72
N ALA A 36 7.26 -1.19 -1.62
CA ALA A 36 6.49 0.05 -1.73
C ALA A 36 6.87 1.04 -0.62
N MET A 37 7.01 0.58 0.61
CA MET A 37 7.42 1.44 1.73
C MET A 37 8.82 2.01 1.56
N ALA A 38 9.78 1.22 1.05
CA ALA A 38 11.13 1.69 0.76
C ALA A 38 11.18 2.78 -0.33
N ILE A 39 10.26 2.71 -1.30
CA ILE A 39 10.16 3.65 -2.43
C ILE A 39 9.29 4.87 -2.07
N ALA A 40 8.31 4.71 -1.22
CA ALA A 40 7.20 5.66 -1.03
C ALA A 40 7.67 7.08 -0.70
N ARG A 41 8.65 7.25 0.19
CA ARG A 41 9.18 8.58 0.57
C ARG A 41 9.84 9.34 -0.57
N SER A 42 10.24 8.65 -1.64
CA SER A 42 10.79 9.27 -2.86
C SER A 42 9.71 9.62 -3.89
N VAL A 43 8.47 9.16 -3.66
CA VAL A 43 7.34 9.32 -4.58
C VAL A 43 6.27 10.25 -4.02
N THR A 44 6.01 10.19 -2.69
CA THR A 44 4.93 10.92 -2.02
C THR A 44 5.40 11.48 -0.68
N ASP A 45 4.80 12.56 -0.24
CA ASP A 45 4.97 13.16 1.09
C ASP A 45 3.90 12.71 2.10
N ALA A 46 3.07 11.72 1.72
CA ALA A 46 2.02 11.19 2.58
C ALA A 46 2.54 10.60 3.89
N GLU A 47 1.76 10.71 4.94
CA GLU A 47 1.90 9.87 6.14
C GLU A 47 1.54 8.43 5.79
N ILE A 48 2.49 7.49 5.96
CA ILE A 48 2.32 6.10 5.56
C ILE A 48 1.92 5.26 6.76
N TYR A 49 0.82 4.54 6.61
CA TYR A 49 0.34 3.52 7.55
C TYR A 49 0.49 2.14 6.91
N VAL A 50 0.59 1.12 7.74
CA VAL A 50 0.70 -0.28 7.28
C VAL A 50 -0.38 -1.14 7.92
N ALA A 51 -0.93 -2.08 7.15
CA ALA A 51 -1.86 -3.09 7.65
C ALA A 51 -1.39 -4.48 7.23
N ASP A 52 -1.32 -5.40 8.20
CA ASP A 52 -1.07 -6.82 7.97
C ASP A 52 -1.66 -7.61 9.16
N ILE A 53 -2.11 -8.84 8.92
CA ILE A 53 -2.60 -9.73 9.98
C ILE A 53 -1.44 -10.26 10.84
N ASP A 54 -0.23 -10.35 10.29
CA ASP A 54 0.97 -10.82 10.95
C ASP A 54 1.63 -9.67 11.75
N PRO A 55 1.76 -9.78 13.08
CA PRO A 55 2.37 -8.75 13.92
C PRO A 55 3.84 -8.48 13.54
N ALA A 56 4.59 -9.51 13.13
CA ALA A 56 5.99 -9.31 12.72
C ALA A 56 6.11 -8.47 11.44
N LYS A 57 5.16 -8.63 10.52
CA LYS A 57 5.09 -7.79 9.31
C LYS A 57 4.66 -6.36 9.61
N ARG A 58 3.73 -6.17 10.56
CA ARG A 58 3.39 -4.81 11.03
C ARG A 58 4.60 -4.12 11.63
N GLU A 59 5.37 -4.82 12.46
CA GLU A 59 6.62 -4.29 13.04
C GLU A 59 7.65 -3.97 11.95
N ALA A 60 7.81 -4.82 10.94
CA ALA A 60 8.66 -4.55 9.79
C ALA A 60 8.22 -3.31 9.02
N GLY A 61 6.92 -3.08 8.87
CA GLY A 61 6.36 -1.88 8.27
C GLY A 61 6.68 -0.61 9.08
N ILE A 62 6.58 -0.66 10.41
CA ILE A 62 6.98 0.46 11.27
C ILE A 62 8.49 0.74 11.12
N LYS A 63 9.33 -0.29 11.13
CA LYS A 63 10.79 -0.14 10.90
C LYS A 63 11.10 0.44 9.52
N ALA A 64 10.27 0.14 8.51
CA ALA A 64 10.39 0.70 7.17
C ALA A 64 9.86 2.15 7.07
N GLY A 65 9.34 2.73 8.16
CA GLY A 65 8.97 4.13 8.25
C GLY A 65 7.47 4.43 8.23
N ALA A 66 6.60 3.43 8.46
CA ALA A 66 5.19 3.71 8.72
C ALA A 66 5.03 4.45 10.06
N VAL A 67 4.10 5.42 10.10
CA VAL A 67 3.79 6.19 11.32
C VAL A 67 2.78 5.48 12.21
N GLY A 68 2.13 4.42 11.71
CA GLY A 68 1.21 3.58 12.46
C GLY A 68 0.92 2.26 11.74
N ALA A 69 0.46 1.28 12.50
CA ALA A 69 0.12 -0.04 11.99
C ALA A 69 -1.24 -0.51 12.52
N ILE A 70 -1.94 -1.33 11.72
CA ILE A 70 -3.23 -1.90 12.11
C ILE A 70 -3.31 -3.38 11.73
N ASP A 71 -4.01 -4.17 12.55
CA ASP A 71 -4.48 -5.49 12.18
C ASP A 71 -5.85 -5.36 11.47
N PRO A 72 -5.94 -5.61 10.17
CA PRO A 72 -7.20 -5.48 9.44
C PRO A 72 -8.21 -6.59 9.78
N SER A 73 -7.79 -7.65 10.48
CA SER A 73 -8.65 -8.75 10.92
C SER A 73 -9.27 -8.52 12.30
N ASP A 74 -8.76 -7.55 13.08
CA ASP A 74 -9.30 -7.18 14.38
C ASP A 74 -10.38 -6.08 14.24
N PRO A 75 -11.66 -6.41 14.49
CA PRO A 75 -12.73 -5.41 14.42
C PRO A 75 -12.55 -4.27 15.43
N ALA A 76 -11.89 -4.52 16.58
CA ALA A 76 -11.68 -3.51 17.60
C ALA A 76 -10.59 -2.49 17.22
N ALA A 77 -9.70 -2.84 16.28
CA ALA A 77 -8.64 -1.95 15.82
C ALA A 77 -9.14 -0.84 14.87
N LEU A 78 -10.33 -1.02 14.28
CA LEU A 78 -10.83 -0.09 13.27
C LEU A 78 -11.09 1.32 13.82
N GLU A 79 -11.84 1.43 14.92
CA GLU A 79 -12.23 2.72 15.48
C GLU A 79 -11.03 3.54 15.97
N PRO A 80 -10.07 2.97 16.73
CA PRO A 80 -8.81 3.62 17.02
C PRO A 80 -8.04 4.08 15.78
N PHE A 81 -8.00 3.27 14.72
CA PHE A 81 -7.34 3.64 13.47
C PHE A 81 -8.03 4.81 12.77
N MET A 82 -9.35 4.80 12.72
CA MET A 82 -10.12 5.93 12.16
C MET A 82 -9.90 7.21 12.98
N GLY A 83 -9.80 7.11 14.31
CA GLY A 83 -9.42 8.23 15.18
C GLY A 83 -8.00 8.75 14.88
N MET A 84 -7.03 7.86 14.81
CA MET A 84 -5.63 8.17 14.49
C MET A 84 -5.48 8.85 13.12
N THR A 85 -6.26 8.43 12.14
CA THR A 85 -6.21 8.97 10.78
C THR A 85 -7.13 10.18 10.56
N GLY A 86 -7.87 10.61 11.58
CA GLY A 86 -8.80 11.75 11.45
C GLY A 86 -9.97 11.47 10.52
N GLY A 87 -10.48 10.25 10.53
CA GLY A 87 -11.64 9.83 9.72
C GLY A 87 -11.31 9.03 8.47
N GLY A 88 -10.07 8.53 8.36
CA GLY A 88 -9.65 7.63 7.29
C GLY A 88 -8.42 8.09 6.52
N VAL A 89 -8.05 7.30 5.50
CA VAL A 89 -6.87 7.55 4.67
C VAL A 89 -7.27 8.04 3.27
N ASN A 90 -6.41 8.82 2.65
CA ASN A 90 -6.67 9.41 1.32
C ASN A 90 -6.44 8.40 0.19
N ALA A 91 -5.54 7.44 0.41
CA ALA A 91 -5.33 6.33 -0.50
C ALA A 91 -5.02 5.04 0.25
N THR A 92 -5.41 3.92 -0.34
CA THR A 92 -5.03 2.57 0.09
C THR A 92 -4.43 1.84 -1.10
N ILE A 93 -3.30 1.16 -0.90
CA ILE A 93 -2.74 0.23 -1.89
C ILE A 93 -2.82 -1.18 -1.31
N ASP A 94 -3.57 -2.05 -1.95
CA ASP A 94 -3.77 -3.44 -1.54
C ASP A 94 -2.83 -4.38 -2.28
N PHE A 95 -1.77 -4.81 -1.63
CA PHE A 95 -0.81 -5.79 -2.13
C PHE A 95 -1.20 -7.25 -1.83
N VAL A 96 -2.31 -7.46 -1.14
CA VAL A 96 -2.86 -8.80 -0.86
C VAL A 96 -3.81 -9.23 -2.00
N GLY A 97 -4.79 -8.39 -2.33
CA GLY A 97 -5.77 -8.65 -3.37
C GLY A 97 -6.75 -9.77 -2.99
N ALA A 98 -7.15 -9.83 -1.73
CA ALA A 98 -8.19 -10.71 -1.21
C ALA A 98 -9.49 -9.94 -1.02
N GLU A 99 -10.62 -10.66 -0.93
CA GLU A 99 -11.91 -10.06 -0.63
C GLU A 99 -11.87 -9.20 0.65
N SER A 100 -11.31 -9.76 1.73
CA SER A 100 -11.22 -9.09 3.02
C SER A 100 -10.32 -7.85 2.99
N SER A 101 -9.17 -7.91 2.30
CA SER A 101 -8.26 -6.77 2.20
C SER A 101 -8.84 -5.64 1.34
N ALA A 102 -9.47 -5.97 0.22
CA ALA A 102 -10.13 -4.99 -0.64
C ALA A 102 -11.30 -4.30 0.08
N ALA A 103 -12.13 -5.08 0.79
CA ALA A 103 -13.23 -4.56 1.59
C ALA A 103 -12.73 -3.64 2.72
N PHE A 104 -11.69 -4.05 3.43
CA PHE A 104 -11.04 -3.23 4.45
C PHE A 104 -10.46 -1.95 3.86
N GLY A 105 -9.76 -2.07 2.71
CA GLY A 105 -9.17 -0.94 2.02
C GLY A 105 -10.17 0.15 1.65
N VAL A 106 -11.37 -0.22 1.21
CA VAL A 106 -12.47 0.73 0.94
C VAL A 106 -13.07 1.30 2.23
N LYS A 107 -13.21 0.46 3.27
CA LYS A 107 -13.84 0.84 4.55
C LYS A 107 -13.09 1.99 5.23
N VAL A 108 -11.77 1.98 5.17
CA VAL A 108 -10.91 2.99 5.80
C VAL A 108 -10.65 4.23 4.94
N LEU A 109 -11.18 4.30 3.71
CA LEU A 109 -11.02 5.49 2.88
C LEU A 109 -11.79 6.69 3.45
N ALA A 110 -11.12 7.80 3.51
CA ALA A 110 -11.73 9.11 3.67
C ALA A 110 -12.56 9.48 2.42
N LYS A 111 -13.39 10.52 2.52
CA LYS A 111 -14.13 11.05 1.37
C LYS A 111 -13.16 11.51 0.27
N GLY A 112 -13.43 11.13 -0.96
CA GLY A 112 -12.55 11.41 -2.11
C GLY A 112 -11.37 10.43 -2.25
N GLY A 113 -11.31 9.40 -1.40
CA GLY A 113 -10.20 8.46 -1.35
C GLY A 113 -10.13 7.50 -2.53
N LYS A 114 -8.96 6.86 -2.69
CA LYS A 114 -8.69 5.90 -3.76
C LYS A 114 -8.16 4.59 -3.20
N LEU A 115 -8.73 3.47 -3.65
CA LEU A 115 -8.17 2.12 -3.50
C LEU A 115 -7.44 1.72 -4.78
N VAL A 116 -6.18 1.32 -4.66
CA VAL A 116 -5.40 0.69 -5.74
C VAL A 116 -5.19 -0.78 -5.41
N ILE A 117 -5.74 -1.69 -6.21
CA ILE A 117 -5.63 -3.14 -6.04
C ILE A 117 -4.47 -3.66 -6.89
N VAL A 118 -3.54 -4.35 -6.25
CA VAL A 118 -2.30 -4.89 -6.84
C VAL A 118 -2.20 -6.40 -6.65
N GLY A 119 -2.54 -6.88 -5.46
CA GLY A 119 -2.45 -8.29 -5.11
C GLY A 119 -3.39 -9.17 -5.93
N LEU A 120 -3.04 -10.45 -6.05
CA LEU A 120 -3.71 -11.44 -6.88
C LEU A 120 -4.14 -12.67 -6.06
N PHE A 121 -4.39 -12.51 -4.77
CA PHE A 121 -4.81 -13.64 -3.93
C PHE A 121 -6.12 -14.26 -4.43
N GLY A 122 -7.07 -13.40 -4.87
CA GLY A 122 -8.32 -13.84 -5.48
C GLY A 122 -9.55 -13.55 -4.64
N GLY A 123 -10.70 -13.96 -5.16
CA GLY A 123 -12.01 -13.69 -4.58
C GLY A 123 -12.75 -12.54 -5.26
N SER A 124 -13.87 -12.16 -4.67
CA SER A 124 -14.70 -11.04 -5.13
C SER A 124 -15.28 -10.31 -3.93
N PHE A 125 -15.49 -9.01 -4.04
CA PHE A 125 -16.19 -8.24 -3.01
C PHE A 125 -17.25 -7.34 -3.64
N THR A 126 -18.32 -7.10 -2.90
CA THR A 126 -19.44 -6.29 -3.35
C THR A 126 -19.39 -4.91 -2.71
N LEU A 127 -19.49 -3.88 -3.54
CA LEU A 127 -19.63 -2.49 -3.09
C LEU A 127 -21.00 -1.96 -3.52
N PRO A 128 -21.78 -1.38 -2.59
CA PRO A 128 -22.99 -0.68 -2.96
C PRO A 128 -22.68 0.52 -3.86
N LEU A 129 -23.34 0.59 -5.03
CA LEU A 129 -23.11 1.69 -5.99
C LEU A 129 -23.23 3.10 -5.38
N PRO A 130 -24.17 3.38 -4.45
CA PRO A 130 -24.27 4.70 -3.82
C PRO A 130 -23.01 5.14 -3.05
N MET A 131 -22.15 4.21 -2.63
CA MET A 131 -20.89 4.57 -1.95
C MET A 131 -19.97 5.40 -2.84
N PHE A 132 -19.97 5.14 -4.15
CA PHE A 132 -19.10 5.87 -5.07
C PHE A 132 -19.42 7.37 -5.11
N PRO A 133 -20.66 7.82 -5.41
CA PRO A 133 -20.96 9.25 -5.40
C PRO A 133 -20.99 9.86 -3.99
N ILE A 134 -21.51 9.16 -2.97
CA ILE A 134 -21.62 9.70 -1.60
C ILE A 134 -20.26 9.94 -0.98
N LYS A 135 -19.34 8.99 -1.11
CA LYS A 135 -17.96 9.12 -0.63
C LYS A 135 -16.99 9.68 -1.67
N ALA A 136 -17.40 9.84 -2.93
CA ALA A 136 -16.55 10.24 -4.06
C ALA A 136 -15.28 9.37 -4.18
N ILE A 137 -15.37 8.07 -3.86
CA ILE A 137 -14.24 7.15 -3.89
C ILE A 137 -13.97 6.64 -5.31
N SER A 138 -12.76 6.15 -5.52
CA SER A 138 -12.37 5.44 -6.74
C SER A 138 -11.65 4.13 -6.41
N VAL A 139 -11.83 3.12 -7.28
CA VAL A 139 -11.12 1.84 -7.22
C VAL A 139 -10.39 1.66 -8.54
N GLN A 140 -9.12 1.32 -8.47
CA GLN A 140 -8.26 1.17 -9.65
C GLN A 140 -7.37 -0.07 -9.51
N GLY A 141 -7.27 -0.88 -10.56
CA GLY A 141 -6.28 -1.96 -10.63
C GLY A 141 -4.89 -1.44 -11.01
N SER A 142 -3.85 -2.15 -10.54
CA SER A 142 -2.47 -1.92 -10.93
C SER A 142 -1.75 -3.26 -11.15
N TYR A 143 -1.17 -3.45 -12.31
CA TYR A 143 -0.44 -4.67 -12.64
C TYR A 143 0.95 -4.32 -13.18
N VAL A 144 1.99 -4.80 -12.49
CA VAL A 144 3.40 -4.52 -12.78
C VAL A 144 3.64 -3.02 -12.99
N GLY A 145 3.99 -2.61 -14.19
CA GLY A 145 4.23 -1.23 -14.61
C GLY A 145 4.69 -1.19 -16.06
N ASN A 146 5.11 -0.01 -16.53
CA ASN A 146 5.55 0.21 -17.90
C ASN A 146 7.04 0.61 -17.96
N LEU A 147 7.58 0.71 -19.19
CA LEU A 147 8.99 1.01 -19.43
C LEU A 147 9.40 2.41 -18.91
N ARG A 148 8.49 3.38 -18.97
CA ARG A 148 8.75 4.72 -18.44
C ARG A 148 8.90 4.68 -16.93
N GLU A 149 7.96 4.05 -16.24
CA GLU A 149 8.00 3.87 -14.78
C GLU A 149 9.24 3.10 -14.34
N MET A 150 9.69 2.11 -15.14
CA MET A 150 10.91 1.39 -14.85
C MET A 150 12.16 2.27 -14.96
N ARG A 151 12.23 3.15 -15.96
CA ARG A 151 13.34 4.11 -16.10
C ARG A 151 13.36 5.09 -14.94
N GLU A 152 12.23 5.67 -14.59
CA GLU A 152 12.08 6.58 -13.44
C GLU A 152 12.51 5.91 -12.13
N LEU A 153 12.09 4.66 -11.88
CA LEU A 153 12.50 3.88 -10.71
C LEU A 153 14.02 3.62 -10.69
N MET A 154 14.60 3.28 -11.83
CA MET A 154 16.06 3.05 -11.91
C MET A 154 16.85 4.32 -11.69
N ASP A 155 16.36 5.48 -12.13
CA ASP A 155 17.00 6.76 -11.87
C ASP A 155 16.92 7.13 -10.38
N LEU A 156 15.78 6.85 -9.72
CA LEU A 156 15.65 6.98 -8.27
C LEU A 156 16.64 6.05 -7.53
N ALA A 157 16.74 4.80 -7.95
CA ALA A 157 17.68 3.85 -7.34
C ALA A 157 19.14 4.30 -7.46
N LYS A 158 19.54 4.78 -8.66
CA LYS A 158 20.89 5.31 -8.90
C LYS A 158 21.19 6.58 -8.10
N SER A 159 20.18 7.39 -7.80
CA SER A 159 20.36 8.63 -7.05
C SER A 159 20.58 8.42 -5.53
N GLY A 160 20.49 7.17 -5.04
CA GLY A 160 20.62 6.85 -3.61
C GLY A 160 19.45 7.34 -2.74
N LYS A 161 18.33 7.74 -3.35
CA LYS A 161 17.15 8.27 -2.63
C LYS A 161 16.20 7.20 -2.12
N LEU A 162 16.41 5.93 -2.51
CA LEU A 162 15.60 4.83 -2.03
C LEU A 162 16.14 4.29 -0.71
N ASN A 163 15.26 3.95 0.21
CA ASN A 163 15.64 3.20 1.38
C ASN A 163 16.12 1.79 0.98
N GLU A 164 17.05 1.25 1.77
CA GLU A 164 17.53 -0.11 1.54
C GLU A 164 16.39 -1.12 1.70
N LEU A 165 16.32 -2.06 0.74
CA LEU A 165 15.46 -3.22 0.88
C LEU A 165 16.15 -4.25 1.76
N ALA A 166 15.44 -4.78 2.75
CA ALA A 166 15.94 -5.89 3.55
C ALA A 166 16.15 -7.12 2.66
N ILE A 167 17.40 -7.55 2.51
CA ILE A 167 17.78 -8.72 1.70
C ILE A 167 18.35 -9.77 2.64
N THR A 168 17.75 -10.96 2.63
CA THR A 168 18.26 -12.12 3.36
C THR A 168 18.88 -13.09 2.35
N PRO A 169 20.21 -13.15 2.21
CA PRO A 169 20.87 -14.14 1.36
C PRO A 169 20.59 -15.56 1.88
N ARG A 170 20.27 -16.47 0.96
CA ARG A 170 20.11 -17.90 1.26
C ARG A 170 20.87 -18.73 0.23
N PRO A 171 21.45 -19.88 0.62
CA PRO A 171 21.98 -20.81 -0.33
C PRO A 171 20.91 -21.29 -1.31
N MET A 172 21.27 -21.48 -2.59
CA MET A 172 20.30 -21.91 -3.62
C MET A 172 19.60 -23.22 -3.27
N LYS A 173 20.27 -24.12 -2.54
CA LYS A 173 19.69 -25.41 -2.07
C LYS A 173 18.60 -25.26 -0.99
N GLU A 174 18.40 -24.05 -0.48
CA GLU A 174 17.38 -23.70 0.52
C GLU A 174 16.26 -22.83 -0.09
N ALA A 175 16.26 -22.68 -1.41
CA ALA A 175 15.28 -21.90 -2.14
C ALA A 175 14.01 -22.70 -2.45
#